data_77572b599afe4031cf161c3f0856c09b
#
_entry.id   77572b599afe4031cf161c3f0856c09b
#
_cell.length_a   1.000
_cell.length_b   1.000
_cell.length_c   1.000
_cell.angle_alpha   90.00
_cell.angle_beta   90.00
_cell.angle_gamma   90.00
#
_symmetry.space_group_name_H-M   'P 1'
#
loop_
_entity.id
_entity.type
_entity.pdbx_description
1 polymer ?
#
loop_
_entity_poly.entity_id
_entity_poly.type
_entity_poly.pdbx_seq_one_letter_code
_entity_poly.pdbx_strand_id
1 'polypeptide(L)'
;MQPMSGTRTWNFTRFIVDKEILQSILTKLGKQLPAGSRLFLLGGSALTLLGSPRHSQDLDFVGDDVNPSELHRAIVKRAEEVKVQVDIVPIGGFIPLPEGHEVRNIYIGKFGNLEIHVFDPYSIALSKIDRGSFTDFEDIIFLIDKGFIEFNELERIVLKSKSEAGKFDLHPDILDHLQELKSRIK
;
A
#
# COMPACT_ATOMS: atom_id res chain seq x y z
N MET A 1 22.11 44.11 15.28
CA MET A 1 20.82 43.43 15.24
C MET A 1 20.82 42.58 13.96
N GLN A 2 21.17 41.30 14.04
CA GLN A 2 21.22 40.38 12.89
C GLN A 2 20.02 39.45 12.96
N PRO A 3 19.31 39.19 11.85
CA PRO A 3 18.23 38.20 11.84
C PRO A 3 18.83 36.80 11.67
N MET A 4 18.57 35.95 12.65
CA MET A 4 18.83 34.53 12.57
C MET A 4 17.75 33.87 11.70
N SER A 5 18.05 33.62 10.43
CA SER A 5 17.23 32.75 9.56
C SER A 5 17.87 31.35 9.53
N GLY A 6 17.52 30.54 10.51
CA GLY A 6 17.84 29.13 10.50
C GLY A 6 16.72 28.33 9.84
N THR A 7 16.73 28.25 8.54
CA THR A 7 15.98 27.23 7.81
C THR A 7 16.61 25.87 8.09
N ARG A 8 16.00 25.09 9.00
CA ARG A 8 16.32 23.68 9.16
C ARG A 8 15.85 22.95 7.92
N THR A 9 16.73 22.75 6.95
CA THR A 9 16.53 21.81 5.87
C THR A 9 16.65 20.40 6.47
N TRP A 10 15.53 19.74 6.66
CA TRP A 10 15.50 18.33 6.98
C TRP A 10 15.94 17.57 5.73
N ASN A 11 17.22 17.20 5.66
CA ASN A 11 17.69 16.22 4.70
C ASN A 11 17.15 14.85 5.12
N PHE A 12 15.93 14.50 4.69
CA PHE A 12 15.50 13.12 4.67
C PHE A 12 16.33 12.41 3.61
N THR A 13 17.36 11.69 4.04
CA THR A 13 17.98 10.67 3.20
C THR A 13 16.84 9.66 2.93
N ARG A 14 16.29 9.68 1.69
CA ARG A 14 15.29 8.70 1.27
C ARG A 14 15.94 7.34 1.33
N PHE A 15 15.60 6.55 2.34
CA PHE A 15 16.02 5.17 2.43
C PHE A 15 15.31 4.39 1.32
N ILE A 16 16.07 3.87 0.38
CA ILE A 16 15.58 2.90 -0.58
C ILE A 16 15.40 1.60 0.21
N VAL A 17 14.16 1.14 0.32
CA VAL A 17 13.80 -0.09 1.05
C VAL A 17 13.64 -1.20 0.03
N ASP A 18 14.65 -2.05 -0.09
CA ASP A 18 14.55 -3.30 -0.81
C ASP A 18 13.88 -4.39 0.05
N LYS A 19 13.66 -5.57 -0.52
CA LYS A 19 12.96 -6.67 0.14
C LYS A 19 13.66 -7.12 1.43
N GLU A 20 14.98 -7.19 1.43
CA GLU A 20 15.77 -7.66 2.59
C GLU A 20 15.73 -6.66 3.73
N ILE A 21 15.88 -5.38 3.40
CA ILE A 21 15.75 -4.27 4.36
C ILE A 21 14.33 -4.26 4.95
N LEU A 22 13.30 -4.40 4.12
CA LEU A 22 11.91 -4.44 4.56
C LEU A 22 11.66 -5.62 5.51
N GLN A 23 12.14 -6.81 5.18
CA GLN A 23 12.03 -7.99 6.05
C GLN A 23 12.76 -7.80 7.39
N SER A 24 13.92 -7.17 7.37
CA SER A 24 14.67 -6.82 8.59
C SER A 24 13.87 -5.86 9.47
N ILE A 25 13.26 -4.82 8.89
CA ILE A 25 12.40 -3.86 9.58
C ILE A 25 11.20 -4.58 10.20
N LEU A 26 10.47 -5.37 9.42
CA LEU A 26 9.31 -6.13 9.89
C LEU A 26 9.67 -7.08 11.04
N THR A 27 10.85 -7.72 10.96
CA THR A 27 11.35 -8.59 12.04
C THR A 27 11.63 -7.81 13.32
N LYS A 28 12.26 -6.62 13.22
CA LYS A 28 12.51 -5.75 14.38
C LYS A 28 11.21 -5.28 15.02
N LEU A 29 10.24 -4.85 14.21
CA LEU A 29 8.92 -4.45 14.67
C LEU A 29 8.21 -5.63 15.37
N GLY A 30 8.20 -6.78 14.72
CA GLY A 30 7.48 -7.97 15.20
C GLY A 30 8.00 -8.53 16.52
N LYS A 31 9.31 -8.40 16.81
CA LYS A 31 9.89 -8.84 18.10
C LYS A 31 9.32 -8.12 19.32
N GLN A 32 8.78 -6.92 19.11
CA GLN A 32 8.30 -6.04 20.18
C GLN A 32 6.78 -5.99 20.27
N LEU A 33 6.08 -6.74 19.44
CA LEU A 33 4.63 -6.80 19.39
C LEU A 33 4.09 -8.04 20.12
N PRO A 34 2.82 -8.03 20.57
CA PRO A 34 2.17 -9.21 21.12
C PRO A 34 2.14 -10.37 20.11
N ALA A 35 2.15 -11.62 20.61
CA ALA A 35 1.98 -12.80 19.77
C ALA A 35 0.64 -12.77 19.03
N GLY A 36 0.63 -13.18 17.76
CA GLY A 36 -0.57 -13.17 16.91
C GLY A 36 -0.94 -11.81 16.33
N SER A 37 -0.05 -10.81 16.45
CA SER A 37 -0.21 -9.53 15.74
C SER A 37 -0.23 -9.76 14.23
N ARG A 38 -1.15 -9.05 13.53
CA ARG A 38 -1.32 -9.20 12.08
C ARG A 38 -1.37 -7.85 11.41
N LEU A 39 -0.72 -7.72 10.25
CA LEU A 39 -0.66 -6.50 9.47
C LEU A 39 -0.93 -6.79 8.00
N PHE A 40 -1.74 -5.94 7.37
CA PHE A 40 -2.09 -6.02 5.96
C PHE A 40 -1.44 -4.85 5.21
N LEU A 41 -0.41 -5.15 4.43
CA LEU A 41 0.37 -4.14 3.71
C LEU A 41 -0.31 -3.72 2.40
N LEU A 42 -0.05 -2.48 2.04
CA LEU A 42 -0.47 -1.82 0.80
C LEU A 42 0.73 -1.23 0.08
N GLY A 43 0.47 -0.47 -0.96
CA GLY A 43 1.43 0.42 -1.60
C GLY A 43 2.67 -0.27 -2.16
N GLY A 44 3.77 0.46 -2.19
CA GLY A 44 5.05 -0.01 -2.70
C GLY A 44 5.66 -1.13 -1.86
N SER A 45 5.51 -1.08 -0.52
CA SER A 45 6.03 -2.10 0.39
C SER A 45 5.37 -3.47 0.17
N ALA A 46 4.06 -3.51 -0.08
CA ALA A 46 3.36 -4.74 -0.45
C ALA A 46 3.91 -5.34 -1.74
N LEU A 47 4.08 -4.52 -2.79
CA LEU A 47 4.63 -4.97 -4.08
C LEU A 47 6.08 -5.44 -3.98
N THR A 48 6.91 -4.77 -3.16
CA THR A 48 8.29 -5.20 -2.89
C THR A 48 8.32 -6.62 -2.30
N LEU A 49 7.42 -6.92 -1.35
CA LEU A 49 7.31 -8.28 -0.78
C LEU A 49 6.84 -9.32 -1.80
N LEU A 50 5.98 -8.92 -2.75
CA LEU A 50 5.55 -9.78 -3.87
C LEU A 50 6.64 -9.97 -4.94
N GLY A 51 7.77 -9.29 -4.82
CA GLY A 51 8.92 -9.42 -5.74
C GLY A 51 8.98 -8.36 -6.85
N SER A 52 8.31 -7.23 -6.67
CA SER A 52 8.49 -6.09 -7.56
C SER A 52 9.95 -5.60 -7.50
N PRO A 53 10.57 -5.29 -8.64
CA PRO A 53 11.91 -4.70 -8.66
C PRO A 53 11.94 -3.26 -8.16
N ARG A 54 10.78 -2.66 -8.00
CA ARG A 54 10.63 -1.31 -7.49
C ARG A 54 10.84 -1.28 -5.98
N HIS A 55 11.58 -0.28 -5.52
CA HIS A 55 11.79 -0.05 -4.09
C HIS A 55 10.66 0.78 -3.49
N SER A 56 10.29 0.51 -2.24
CA SER A 56 9.39 1.37 -1.45
C SER A 56 10.18 2.43 -0.69
N GLN A 57 9.51 3.52 -0.32
CA GLN A 57 10.06 4.58 0.53
C GLN A 57 9.42 4.58 1.93
N ASP A 58 8.28 3.92 2.05
CA ASP A 58 7.40 3.90 3.20
C ASP A 58 6.78 2.52 3.40
N LEU A 59 6.18 2.33 4.54
CA LEU A 59 5.43 1.14 4.92
C LEU A 59 3.95 1.51 5.07
N ASP A 60 3.17 1.25 4.02
CA ASP A 60 1.72 1.48 4.04
C ASP A 60 0.98 0.24 4.54
N PHE A 61 0.04 0.41 5.45
CA PHE A 61 -0.82 -0.69 5.90
C PHE A 61 -2.27 -0.26 6.13
N VAL A 62 -3.18 -1.21 5.99
CA VAL A 62 -4.61 -1.00 6.17
C VAL A 62 -4.94 -0.70 7.63
N GLY A 63 -5.67 0.37 7.88
CA GLY A 63 -6.15 0.71 9.21
C GLY A 63 -6.98 1.98 9.24
N ASP A 64 -7.51 2.30 10.40
CA ASP A 64 -8.17 3.57 10.70
C ASP A 64 -7.10 4.58 11.13
N ASP A 65 -6.90 5.64 10.37
CA ASP A 65 -5.91 6.68 10.61
C ASP A 65 -6.39 7.72 11.63
N VAL A 66 -7.71 7.85 11.81
CA VAL A 66 -8.31 8.76 12.80
C VAL A 66 -8.34 8.11 14.19
N ASN A 67 -8.74 6.82 14.27
CA ASN A 67 -8.83 6.05 15.51
C ASN A 67 -8.02 4.74 15.40
N PRO A 68 -6.68 4.83 15.32
CA PRO A 68 -5.86 3.63 15.15
C PRO A 68 -5.98 2.68 16.35
N SER A 69 -5.97 1.38 16.06
CA SER A 69 -5.94 0.34 17.06
C SER A 69 -4.68 0.44 17.94
N GLU A 70 -4.67 -0.25 19.11
CA GLU A 70 -3.47 -0.31 19.95
C GLU A 70 -2.27 -0.90 19.19
N LEU A 71 -2.52 -1.93 18.39
CA LEU A 71 -1.49 -2.52 17.52
C LEU A 71 -0.93 -1.50 16.53
N HIS A 72 -1.79 -0.77 15.84
CA HIS A 72 -1.36 0.23 14.86
C HIS A 72 -0.57 1.37 15.52
N ARG A 73 -1.01 1.87 16.67
CA ARG A 73 -0.25 2.86 17.45
C ARG A 73 1.11 2.34 17.89
N ALA A 74 1.18 1.06 18.32
CA ALA A 74 2.45 0.44 18.69
C ALA A 74 3.39 0.32 17.47
N ILE A 75 2.87 -0.03 16.30
CA ILE A 75 3.66 -0.10 15.05
C ILE A 75 4.22 1.27 14.68
N VAL A 76 3.38 2.31 14.64
CA VAL A 76 3.82 3.68 14.33
C VAL A 76 4.93 4.12 15.28
N LYS A 77 4.72 3.99 16.58
CA LYS A 77 5.72 4.36 17.59
C LYS A 77 7.06 3.62 17.39
N ARG A 78 7.02 2.32 17.08
CA ARG A 78 8.23 1.52 16.85
C ARG A 78 8.92 1.87 15.53
N ALA A 79 8.14 2.19 14.50
CA ALA A 79 8.68 2.65 13.23
C ALA A 79 9.45 3.96 13.37
N GLU A 80 8.97 4.89 14.19
CA GLU A 80 9.68 6.14 14.53
C GLU A 80 11.04 5.85 15.18
N GLU A 81 11.14 4.87 16.09
CA GLU A 81 12.38 4.48 16.75
C GLU A 81 13.43 3.96 15.76
N VAL A 82 13.00 3.31 14.69
CA VAL A 82 13.89 2.79 13.62
C VAL A 82 13.96 3.70 12.39
N LYS A 83 13.36 4.88 12.46
CA LYS A 83 13.36 5.91 11.40
C LYS A 83 12.74 5.42 10.08
N VAL A 84 11.68 4.64 10.15
CA VAL A 84 10.90 4.18 8.99
C VAL A 84 9.63 5.00 8.94
N GLN A 85 9.33 5.56 7.76
CA GLN A 85 8.05 6.20 7.54
C GLN A 85 6.97 5.12 7.42
N VAL A 86 5.86 5.32 8.14
CA VAL A 86 4.72 4.39 8.18
C VAL A 86 3.44 5.17 8.03
N ASP A 87 2.58 4.74 7.11
CA ASP A 87 1.29 5.35 6.89
C ASP A 87 0.14 4.34 7.12
N ILE A 88 -0.82 4.74 7.94
CA ILE A 88 -2.07 4.00 8.16
C ILE A 88 -3.05 4.45 7.09
N VAL A 89 -3.54 3.51 6.28
CA VAL A 89 -4.38 3.82 5.12
C VAL A 89 -5.80 3.28 5.31
N PRO A 90 -6.82 4.14 5.47
CA PRO A 90 -8.22 3.73 5.54
C PRO A 90 -8.77 3.48 4.12
N ILE A 91 -8.21 2.50 3.41
CA ILE A 91 -8.46 2.24 1.98
C ILE A 91 -9.95 2.12 1.64
N GLY A 92 -10.75 1.50 2.51
CA GLY A 92 -12.20 1.38 2.33
C GLY A 92 -12.97 2.70 2.49
N GLY A 93 -12.30 3.78 2.91
CA GLY A 93 -12.85 5.14 2.89
C GLY A 93 -12.63 5.86 1.55
N PHE A 94 -11.66 5.42 0.75
CA PHE A 94 -11.30 6.04 -0.53
C PHE A 94 -11.92 5.34 -1.73
N ILE A 95 -11.98 4.00 -1.68
CA ILE A 95 -12.51 3.18 -2.77
C ILE A 95 -13.54 2.18 -2.25
N PRO A 96 -14.53 1.78 -3.07
CA PRO A 96 -15.38 0.64 -2.75
C PRO A 96 -14.52 -0.64 -2.78
N LEU A 97 -14.46 -1.34 -1.64
CA LEU A 97 -13.71 -2.60 -1.58
C LEU A 97 -14.42 -3.67 -2.43
N PRO A 98 -13.72 -4.34 -3.35
CA PRO A 98 -14.31 -5.38 -4.18
C PRO A 98 -14.84 -6.55 -3.34
N GLU A 99 -15.92 -7.15 -3.79
CA GLU A 99 -16.50 -8.34 -3.16
C GLU A 99 -15.43 -9.46 -3.06
N GLY A 100 -15.33 -10.10 -1.89
CA GLY A 100 -14.35 -11.15 -1.61
C GLY A 100 -12.93 -10.63 -1.30
N HIS A 101 -12.74 -9.33 -1.07
CA HIS A 101 -11.44 -8.76 -0.72
C HIS A 101 -10.84 -9.39 0.55
N GLU A 102 -11.67 -9.79 1.51
CA GLU A 102 -11.20 -10.36 2.79
C GLU A 102 -10.46 -11.70 2.61
N VAL A 103 -10.83 -12.47 1.59
CA VAL A 103 -10.25 -13.81 1.35
C VAL A 103 -9.11 -13.82 0.33
N ARG A 104 -8.85 -12.68 -0.35
CA ARG A 104 -7.79 -12.56 -1.34
C ARG A 104 -6.49 -11.98 -0.78
N ASN A 105 -6.40 -11.77 0.53
CA ASN A 105 -5.16 -11.34 1.17
C ASN A 105 -4.08 -12.41 1.02
N ILE A 106 -2.85 -12.00 0.67
CA ILE A 106 -1.74 -12.91 0.42
C ILE A 106 -0.86 -12.98 1.66
N TYR A 107 -0.80 -14.16 2.30
CA TYR A 107 0.13 -14.38 3.41
C TYR A 107 1.58 -14.39 2.92
N ILE A 108 2.40 -13.56 3.51
CA ILE A 108 3.83 -13.42 3.17
C ILE A 108 4.71 -14.21 4.13
N GLY A 109 4.41 -14.17 5.42
CA GLY A 109 5.23 -14.83 6.42
C GLY A 109 5.06 -14.27 7.82
N LYS A 110 5.83 -14.82 8.75
CA LYS A 110 5.87 -14.39 10.13
C LYS A 110 7.24 -13.76 10.44
N PHE A 111 7.20 -12.54 10.93
CA PHE A 111 8.37 -11.74 11.27
C PHE A 111 8.35 -11.45 12.79
N GLY A 112 9.06 -12.25 13.57
CA GLY A 112 8.88 -12.22 15.02
C GLY A 112 7.46 -12.67 15.42
N ASN A 113 6.73 -11.82 16.13
CA ASN A 113 5.34 -12.04 16.51
C ASN A 113 4.31 -11.48 15.51
N LEU A 114 4.78 -10.88 14.41
CA LEU A 114 3.98 -10.19 13.43
C LEU A 114 3.76 -11.07 12.19
N GLU A 115 2.50 -11.39 11.89
CA GLU A 115 2.10 -12.01 10.64
C GLU A 115 1.83 -10.93 9.60
N ILE A 116 2.50 -11.04 8.45
CA ILE A 116 2.40 -10.09 7.35
C ILE A 116 1.58 -10.69 6.22
N HIS A 117 0.62 -9.91 5.77
CA HIS A 117 -0.18 -10.16 4.58
C HIS A 117 -0.06 -8.98 3.62
N VAL A 118 -0.07 -9.23 2.34
CA VAL A 118 -0.43 -8.21 1.35
C VAL A 118 -1.94 -8.17 1.26
N PHE A 119 -2.51 -6.97 1.35
CA PHE A 119 -3.95 -6.76 1.22
C PHE A 119 -4.42 -7.17 -0.19
N ASP A 120 -5.71 -7.38 -0.36
CA ASP A 120 -6.32 -7.80 -1.63
C ASP A 120 -5.71 -7.10 -2.86
N PRO A 121 -5.06 -7.83 -3.78
CA PRO A 121 -4.41 -7.23 -4.95
C PRO A 121 -5.35 -6.43 -5.85
N TYR A 122 -6.63 -6.80 -5.94
CA TYR A 122 -7.61 -6.02 -6.72
C TYR A 122 -7.95 -4.69 -6.06
N SER A 123 -8.02 -4.64 -4.72
CA SER A 123 -8.19 -3.37 -3.99
C SER A 123 -6.97 -2.46 -4.18
N ILE A 124 -5.76 -3.02 -4.15
CA ILE A 124 -4.52 -2.28 -4.46
C ILE A 124 -4.57 -1.75 -5.90
N ALA A 125 -4.94 -2.59 -6.87
CA ALA A 125 -5.02 -2.20 -8.28
C ALA A 125 -6.09 -1.13 -8.51
N LEU A 126 -7.28 -1.26 -7.88
CA LEU A 126 -8.34 -0.26 -7.98
C LEU A 126 -7.89 1.11 -7.44
N SER A 127 -7.24 1.14 -6.28
CA SER A 127 -6.73 2.41 -5.73
C SER A 127 -5.66 3.05 -6.61
N LYS A 128 -4.88 2.25 -7.32
CA LYS A 128 -3.86 2.70 -8.26
C LYS A 128 -4.46 3.21 -9.57
N ILE A 129 -5.47 2.53 -10.12
CA ILE A 129 -6.17 2.99 -11.32
C ILE A 129 -6.91 4.30 -11.02
N ASP A 130 -7.45 4.45 -9.83
CA ASP A 130 -8.10 5.68 -9.41
C ASP A 130 -7.12 6.87 -9.47
N ARG A 131 -5.89 6.73 -8.96
CA ARG A 131 -4.86 7.77 -9.06
C ARG A 131 -4.31 7.98 -10.48
N GLY A 132 -4.11 6.89 -11.24
CA GLY A 132 -3.74 6.92 -12.65
C GLY A 132 -2.36 7.49 -12.96
N SER A 133 -1.38 7.42 -12.05
CA SER A 133 -0.01 7.84 -12.35
C SER A 133 0.73 6.80 -13.20
N PHE A 134 1.80 7.23 -13.88
CA PHE A 134 2.66 6.31 -14.64
C PHE A 134 3.15 5.13 -13.78
N THR A 135 3.59 5.43 -12.58
CA THR A 135 4.09 4.43 -11.63
C THR A 135 2.99 3.47 -11.17
N ASP A 136 1.74 3.96 -11.03
CA ASP A 136 0.61 3.12 -10.68
C ASP A 136 0.28 2.11 -11.79
N PHE A 137 0.38 2.51 -13.06
CA PHE A 137 0.22 1.58 -14.18
C PHE A 137 1.29 0.50 -14.20
N GLU A 138 2.55 0.85 -13.98
CA GLU A 138 3.66 -0.12 -13.87
C GLU A 138 3.41 -1.14 -12.76
N ASP A 139 2.93 -0.68 -11.61
CA ASP A 139 2.60 -1.52 -10.47
C ASP A 139 1.42 -2.48 -10.78
N ILE A 140 0.39 -2.01 -11.50
CA ILE A 140 -0.75 -2.85 -11.91
C ILE A 140 -0.29 -3.89 -12.95
N ILE A 141 0.52 -3.49 -13.94
CA ILE A 141 1.09 -4.39 -14.93
C ILE A 141 1.91 -5.50 -14.23
N PHE A 142 2.73 -5.13 -13.25
CA PHE A 142 3.44 -6.13 -12.44
C PHE A 142 2.49 -7.15 -11.78
N LEU A 143 1.39 -6.69 -11.19
CA LEU A 143 0.40 -7.58 -10.56
C LEU A 143 -0.25 -8.52 -11.58
N ILE A 144 -0.53 -8.04 -12.80
CA ILE A 144 -1.08 -8.84 -13.90
C ILE A 144 -0.05 -9.86 -14.40
N ASP A 145 1.17 -9.42 -14.71
CA ASP A 145 2.25 -10.27 -15.25
C ASP A 145 2.65 -11.39 -14.29
N LYS A 146 2.51 -11.16 -12.98
CA LYS A 146 2.74 -12.17 -11.95
C LYS A 146 1.54 -13.05 -11.64
N GLY A 147 0.39 -12.79 -12.26
CA GLY A 147 -0.83 -13.57 -12.07
C GLY A 147 -1.52 -13.34 -10.71
N PHE A 148 -1.23 -12.23 -10.03
CA PHE A 148 -1.94 -11.85 -8.79
C PHE A 148 -3.33 -11.31 -9.07
N ILE A 149 -3.54 -10.71 -10.25
CA ILE A 149 -4.82 -10.24 -10.76
C ILE A 149 -4.95 -10.52 -12.25
N GLU A 150 -6.20 -10.59 -12.74
CA GLU A 150 -6.55 -10.67 -14.15
C GLU A 150 -7.14 -9.35 -14.62
N PHE A 151 -6.75 -8.88 -15.81
CA PHE A 151 -7.21 -7.60 -16.34
C PHE A 151 -8.73 -7.54 -16.49
N ASN A 152 -9.36 -8.58 -17.03
CA ASN A 152 -10.81 -8.62 -17.26
C ASN A 152 -11.60 -8.48 -15.95
N GLU A 153 -11.10 -9.09 -14.87
CA GLU A 153 -11.73 -8.96 -13.55
C GLU A 153 -11.49 -7.56 -12.97
N LEU A 154 -10.31 -6.99 -13.13
CA LEU A 154 -10.03 -5.60 -12.74
C LEU A 154 -10.94 -4.63 -13.50
N GLU A 155 -11.09 -4.79 -14.82
CA GLU A 155 -12.01 -3.98 -15.63
C GLU A 155 -13.44 -4.04 -15.09
N ARG A 156 -13.94 -5.25 -14.78
CA ARG A 156 -15.26 -5.44 -14.18
C ARG A 156 -15.42 -4.70 -12.84
N ILE A 157 -14.38 -4.79 -11.98
CA ILE A 157 -14.36 -4.11 -10.67
C ILE A 157 -14.39 -2.60 -10.86
N VAL A 158 -13.57 -2.04 -11.75
CA VAL A 158 -13.53 -0.59 -12.02
C VAL A 158 -14.87 -0.07 -12.52
N LEU A 159 -15.49 -0.77 -13.48
CA LEU A 159 -16.81 -0.40 -14.02
C LEU A 159 -17.90 -0.43 -12.94
N LYS A 160 -17.90 -1.47 -12.09
CA LYS A 160 -18.81 -1.55 -10.94
C LYS A 160 -18.57 -0.40 -9.95
N SER A 161 -17.32 -0.14 -9.61
CA SER A 161 -16.94 0.95 -8.68
C SER A 161 -17.37 2.31 -9.20
N LYS A 162 -17.22 2.57 -10.50
CA LYS A 162 -17.69 3.82 -11.14
C LYS A 162 -19.21 3.98 -11.03
N SER A 163 -19.97 2.89 -11.12
CA SER A 163 -21.43 2.93 -10.95
C SER A 163 -21.88 3.23 -9.51
N GLU A 164 -21.02 2.94 -8.53
CA GLU A 164 -21.24 3.17 -7.10
C GLU A 164 -20.61 4.49 -6.59
N ALA A 165 -20.04 5.29 -7.49
CA ALA A 165 -19.21 6.47 -7.19
C ALA A 165 -19.89 7.56 -6.32
N GLY A 166 -21.21 7.53 -6.15
CA GLY A 166 -21.91 8.50 -5.29
C GLY A 166 -21.54 8.45 -3.80
N LYS A 167 -20.81 7.42 -3.35
CA LYS A 167 -20.33 7.25 -1.97
C LYS A 167 -18.83 7.47 -1.80
N PHE A 168 -18.09 7.49 -2.90
CA PHE A 168 -16.64 7.59 -2.94
C PHE A 168 -16.23 8.70 -3.91
N ASP A 169 -15.19 9.44 -3.56
CA ASP A 169 -14.64 10.51 -4.41
C ASP A 169 -13.63 9.92 -5.41
N LEU A 170 -14.12 9.00 -6.26
CA LEU A 170 -13.29 8.40 -7.30
C LEU A 170 -12.92 9.44 -8.36
N HIS A 171 -11.68 9.34 -8.87
CA HIS A 171 -11.18 10.24 -9.90
C HIS A 171 -12.13 10.30 -11.10
N PRO A 172 -12.49 11.49 -11.62
CA PRO A 172 -13.42 11.61 -12.72
C PRO A 172 -12.97 10.84 -13.97
N ASP A 173 -11.65 10.79 -14.21
CA ASP A 173 -11.02 10.17 -15.39
C ASP A 173 -10.63 8.69 -15.17
N ILE A 174 -11.16 8.03 -14.13
CA ILE A 174 -10.81 6.63 -13.81
C ILE A 174 -11.00 5.66 -15.00
N LEU A 175 -11.99 5.93 -15.87
CA LEU A 175 -12.21 5.12 -17.08
C LEU A 175 -11.17 5.38 -18.16
N ASP A 176 -10.67 6.60 -18.27
CA ASP A 176 -9.55 6.94 -19.18
C ASP A 176 -8.27 6.29 -18.68
N HIS A 177 -8.02 6.29 -17.37
CA HIS A 177 -6.92 5.54 -16.76
C HIS A 177 -7.00 4.04 -17.07
N LEU A 178 -8.21 3.46 -17.02
CA LEU A 178 -8.41 2.05 -17.37
C LEU A 178 -8.10 1.78 -18.85
N GLN A 179 -8.50 2.66 -19.77
CA GLN A 179 -8.18 2.53 -21.19
C GLN A 179 -6.68 2.70 -21.44
N GLU A 180 -6.02 3.60 -20.75
CA GLU A 180 -4.57 3.76 -20.82
C GLU A 180 -3.85 2.50 -20.33
N LEU A 181 -4.24 1.95 -19.19
CA LEU A 181 -3.71 0.67 -18.70
C LEU A 181 -3.88 -0.43 -19.75
N LYS A 182 -5.08 -0.55 -20.34
CA LYS A 182 -5.39 -1.55 -21.37
C LYS A 182 -4.46 -1.44 -22.58
N SER A 183 -4.11 -0.23 -22.97
CA SER A 183 -3.19 0.02 -24.11
C SER A 183 -1.74 -0.38 -23.80
N ARG A 184 -1.36 -0.48 -22.54
CA ARG A 184 0.00 -0.82 -22.08
C ARG A 184 0.20 -2.32 -21.84
N ILE A 185 -0.89 -3.06 -21.65
CA ILE A 185 -0.86 -4.53 -21.48
C ILE A 185 -0.69 -5.17 -22.86
N LYS A 186 0.31 -6.03 -23.00
CA LYS A 186 0.64 -6.73 -24.25
C LYS A 186 -0.14 -8.05 -24.38
#